data_5df2106d5f1232cd60cb02ae5f700354
#
_entry.id   5df2106d5f1232cd60cb02ae5f700354
#
_cell.length_a   1.000
_cell.length_b   1.000
_cell.length_c   1.000
_cell.angle_alpha   90.00
_cell.angle_beta   90.00
_cell.angle_gamma   90.00
#
_symmetry.space_group_name_H-M   'P 1'
#
loop_
_entity.id
_entity.type
_entity.pdbx_description
1 polymer ?
#
loop_
_entity_poly.entity_id
_entity_poly.type
_entity_poly.pdbx_seq_one_letter_code
_entity_poly.pdbx_strand_id
1 'polypeptide(L)'
;PELRALAYRNTRRNTVLSAGYDYWRTHGDWLHYNGNRTASLEAMAGSEAVIKGVGLLYGSATYQRSRQHGTYQNYAVRPADYAPYTIGDTVSTGSVQNERYVVHGGLSMGSGRFRYGVSGFYEGIAAAKEDQPRRSVYSYWFRLAFGAAFNTPRWVAALKVYPEINKQSISASSTVTTYKYL
;
A
#
# COMPACT_ATOMS: atom_id res chain seq x y z
N PRO A 1 9.07 10.62 -3.74
CA PRO A 1 8.71 12.01 -3.49
C PRO A 1 9.44 12.99 -4.41
N GLU A 2 10.69 12.70 -4.81
CA GLU A 2 11.57 13.64 -5.53
C GLU A 2 11.25 13.77 -7.02
N LEU A 3 10.76 12.72 -7.67
CA LEU A 3 10.33 12.78 -9.09
C LEU A 3 9.14 13.71 -9.33
N ARG A 4 8.29 13.93 -8.32
CA ARG A 4 7.19 14.89 -8.40
C ARG A 4 7.66 16.34 -8.50
N ALA A 5 8.78 16.68 -7.87
CA ALA A 5 9.31 18.03 -7.87
C ALA A 5 9.92 18.45 -9.23
N LEU A 6 10.41 17.49 -10.01
CA LEU A 6 11.04 17.75 -11.32
C LEU A 6 10.03 18.00 -12.45
N ALA A 7 8.81 17.49 -12.33
CA ALA A 7 7.77 17.61 -13.34
C ALA A 7 6.93 18.89 -13.25
N TYR A 8 7.09 19.68 -12.20
CA TYR A 8 6.19 20.79 -11.83
C TYR A 8 6.38 22.11 -12.58
N ARG A 9 7.18 22.16 -13.61
CA ARG A 9 7.38 23.40 -14.36
C ARG A 9 6.33 23.57 -15.47
N ASN A 10 5.29 24.36 -15.16
CA ASN A 10 4.44 25.06 -16.15
C ASN A 10 3.47 24.25 -17.03
N THR A 11 3.05 23.05 -16.68
CA THR A 11 2.00 22.37 -17.44
C THR A 11 0.67 22.33 -16.68
N ARG A 12 -0.42 22.69 -17.35
CA ARG A 12 -1.79 22.57 -16.82
C ARG A 12 -2.24 21.11 -16.62
N ARG A 13 -1.48 20.18 -17.14
CA ARG A 13 -1.69 18.73 -17.02
C ARG A 13 -0.32 18.03 -16.96
N ASN A 14 -0.21 17.11 -16.02
CA ASN A 14 0.97 16.26 -15.89
C ASN A 14 0.54 14.79 -15.76
N THR A 15 1.26 13.90 -16.44
CA THR A 15 1.03 12.44 -16.36
C THR A 15 2.37 11.76 -16.18
N VAL A 16 2.45 10.85 -15.22
CA VAL A 16 3.63 10.06 -14.91
C VAL A 16 3.29 8.58 -15.08
N LEU A 17 4.12 7.88 -15.80
CA LEU A 17 4.11 6.42 -15.89
C LEU A 17 5.47 5.93 -15.42
N SER A 18 5.48 4.92 -14.58
CA SER A 18 6.72 4.27 -14.14
C SER A 18 6.54 2.77 -14.01
N ALA A 19 7.62 2.05 -14.26
CA ALA A 19 7.73 0.63 -13.94
C ALA A 19 9.11 0.38 -13.32
N GLY A 20 9.16 -0.52 -12.37
CA GLY A 20 10.38 -0.86 -11.65
C GLY A 20 10.43 -2.35 -11.34
N TYR A 21 11.65 -2.86 -11.28
CA TYR A 21 11.94 -4.20 -10.80
C TYR A 21 13.04 -4.13 -9.77
N ASP A 22 12.77 -4.65 -8.58
CA ASP A 22 13.71 -4.75 -7.48
C ASP A 22 14.02 -6.21 -7.17
N TYR A 23 15.28 -6.51 -6.99
CA TYR A 23 15.74 -7.81 -6.53
C TYR A 23 16.79 -7.64 -5.43
N TRP A 24 16.58 -8.30 -4.32
CA TRP A 24 17.60 -8.34 -3.28
C TRP A 24 17.74 -9.76 -2.70
N ARG A 25 18.93 -10.03 -2.20
CA ARG A 25 19.27 -11.27 -1.52
C ARG A 25 20.19 -10.97 -0.36
N THR A 26 19.88 -11.55 0.79
CA THR A 26 20.72 -11.46 2.00
C THR A 26 21.52 -12.75 2.16
N HIS A 27 22.79 -12.62 2.53
CA HIS A 27 23.69 -13.72 2.87
C HIS A 27 24.09 -13.59 4.34
N GLY A 28 24.27 -14.71 5.03
CA GLY A 28 24.56 -14.74 6.46
C GLY A 28 23.29 -14.74 7.30
N ASP A 29 23.38 -14.19 8.50
CA ASP A 29 22.25 -14.11 9.42
C ASP A 29 21.27 -13.04 8.97
N TRP A 30 19.99 -13.39 8.88
CA TRP A 30 18.91 -12.48 8.51
C TRP A 30 17.69 -12.67 9.41
N LEU A 31 16.84 -11.66 9.44
CA LEU A 31 15.54 -11.79 10.09
C LEU A 31 14.65 -12.73 9.26
N HIS A 32 14.38 -13.89 9.77
CA HIS A 32 13.61 -14.94 9.09
C HIS A 32 12.21 -14.49 8.64
N TYR A 33 11.63 -13.49 9.28
CA TYR A 33 10.33 -12.91 8.86
C TYR A 33 10.40 -12.20 7.51
N ASN A 34 11.54 -11.63 7.15
CA ASN A 34 11.72 -10.88 5.91
C ASN A 34 12.14 -11.75 4.73
N GLY A 35 12.44 -13.04 5.00
CA GLY A 35 13.01 -13.93 3.99
C GLY A 35 14.44 -13.58 3.65
N ASN A 36 15.07 -14.40 2.82
CA ASN A 36 16.45 -14.22 2.37
C ASN A 36 16.57 -13.72 0.93
N ARG A 37 15.48 -13.70 0.20
CA ARG A 37 15.42 -13.25 -1.20
C ARG A 37 14.06 -12.66 -1.50
N THR A 38 14.03 -11.49 -2.13
CA THR A 38 12.81 -10.87 -2.62
C THR A 38 12.99 -10.40 -4.05
N ALA A 39 11.99 -10.67 -4.87
CA ALA A 39 11.82 -10.10 -6.20
C ALA A 39 10.51 -9.32 -6.23
N SER A 40 10.52 -8.11 -6.73
CA SER A 40 9.37 -7.21 -6.78
C SER A 40 9.28 -6.53 -8.14
N LEU A 41 8.08 -6.51 -8.70
CA LEU A 41 7.71 -5.75 -9.88
C LEU A 41 6.69 -4.69 -9.46
N GLU A 42 6.91 -3.45 -9.86
CA GLU A 42 6.00 -2.35 -9.61
C GLU A 42 5.66 -1.62 -10.92
N ALA A 43 4.42 -1.24 -11.08
CA ALA A 43 3.95 -0.36 -12.14
C ALA A 43 3.05 0.72 -11.54
N MET A 44 3.27 1.96 -11.92
CA MET A 44 2.50 3.11 -11.45
C MET A 44 2.09 4.00 -12.61
N ALA A 45 0.85 4.46 -12.56
CA ALA A 45 0.33 5.52 -13.41
C ALA A 45 -0.26 6.62 -12.52
N GLY A 46 0.06 7.86 -12.82
CA GLY A 46 -0.48 9.00 -12.09
C GLY A 46 -0.69 10.20 -13.00
N SER A 47 -1.70 10.98 -12.72
CA SER A 47 -1.99 12.21 -13.46
C SER A 47 -2.53 13.29 -12.53
N GLU A 48 -2.23 14.52 -12.89
CA GLU A 48 -2.81 15.70 -12.28
C GLU A 48 -3.17 16.72 -13.37
N ALA A 49 -4.23 17.45 -13.16
CA ALA A 49 -4.71 18.46 -14.09
C ALA A 49 -5.33 19.63 -13.33
N VAL A 50 -4.96 20.84 -13.72
CA VAL A 50 -5.65 22.06 -13.29
C VAL A 50 -6.81 22.32 -14.24
N ILE A 51 -8.03 22.27 -13.71
CA ILE A 51 -9.26 22.52 -14.45
C ILE A 51 -9.70 23.94 -14.13
N LYS A 52 -9.75 24.79 -15.17
CA LYS A 52 -10.17 26.19 -15.00
C LYS A 52 -11.57 26.30 -14.39
N GLY A 53 -11.71 27.06 -13.33
CA GLY A 53 -12.98 27.24 -12.61
C GLY A 53 -13.35 26.12 -11.65
N VAL A 54 -12.60 25.01 -11.64
CA VAL A 54 -12.84 23.87 -10.74
C VAL A 54 -11.72 23.72 -9.72
N GLY A 55 -10.47 23.58 -10.18
CA GLY A 55 -9.33 23.38 -9.28
C GLY A 55 -8.35 22.33 -9.78
N LEU A 56 -7.60 21.72 -8.86
CA LEU A 56 -6.63 20.68 -9.13
C LEU A 56 -7.29 19.30 -8.94
N LEU A 57 -7.39 18.54 -10.02
CA LEU A 57 -7.73 17.12 -10.00
C LEU A 57 -6.45 16.30 -10.09
N TYR A 58 -6.32 15.28 -9.25
CA TYR A 58 -5.17 14.36 -9.29
C TYR A 58 -5.59 12.93 -8.98
N GLY A 59 -4.81 11.99 -9.48
CA GLY A 59 -5.01 10.58 -9.18
C GLY A 59 -3.81 9.74 -9.57
N SER A 60 -3.66 8.61 -8.90
CA SER A 60 -2.64 7.62 -9.20
C SER A 60 -3.14 6.21 -8.91
N ALA A 61 -2.63 5.25 -9.67
CA ALA A 61 -2.80 3.84 -9.42
C ALA A 61 -1.42 3.17 -9.43
N THR A 62 -1.18 2.29 -8.47
CA THR A 62 0.05 1.50 -8.37
C THR A 62 -0.34 0.03 -8.23
N TYR A 63 0.32 -0.81 -8.99
CA TYR A 63 0.30 -2.25 -8.84
C TYR A 63 1.69 -2.72 -8.48
N GLN A 64 1.78 -3.58 -7.48
CA GLN A 64 3.04 -4.22 -7.07
C GLN A 64 2.80 -5.71 -6.90
N ARG A 65 3.69 -6.51 -7.46
CA ARG A 65 3.76 -7.94 -7.22
C ARG A 65 5.13 -8.28 -6.67
N SER A 66 5.17 -8.99 -5.54
CA SER A 66 6.42 -9.42 -4.94
C SER A 66 6.38 -10.90 -4.57
N ARG A 67 7.54 -11.53 -4.62
CA ARG A 67 7.77 -12.89 -4.17
C ARG A 67 8.93 -12.92 -3.21
N GLN A 68 8.66 -13.41 -2.01
CA GLN A 68 9.66 -13.57 -0.96
C GLN A 68 9.93 -15.06 -0.76
N HIS A 69 11.21 -15.41 -0.58
CA HIS A 69 11.63 -16.77 -0.31
C HIS A 69 12.35 -16.86 1.05
N GLY A 70 12.30 -18.04 1.64
CA GLY A 70 12.95 -18.32 2.92
C GLY A 70 12.35 -17.53 4.08
N THR A 71 11.06 -17.16 3.99
CA THR A 71 10.38 -16.44 5.06
C THR A 71 9.66 -17.40 6.00
N TYR A 72 9.83 -17.18 7.31
CA TYR A 72 8.90 -17.69 8.30
C TYR A 72 7.60 -16.91 8.20
N GLN A 73 6.49 -17.60 8.35
CA GLN A 73 5.21 -17.01 8.10
C GLN A 73 4.85 -15.93 9.09
N ASN A 74 4.62 -14.76 8.57
CA ASN A 74 3.71 -13.81 9.17
C ASN A 74 2.33 -13.97 8.51
N TYR A 75 1.30 -14.36 9.28
CA TYR A 75 -0.06 -14.51 8.75
C TYR A 75 -0.71 -13.16 8.47
N ALA A 76 -0.28 -12.11 9.15
CA ALA A 76 -0.81 -10.77 8.94
C ALA A 76 0.07 -10.00 7.95
N VAL A 77 -0.53 -9.38 6.94
CA VAL A 77 0.19 -8.46 6.03
C VAL A 77 0.37 -7.07 6.64
N ARG A 78 -0.34 -6.77 7.74
CA ARG A 78 -0.27 -5.51 8.48
C ARG A 78 -0.30 -5.75 9.99
N PRO A 79 0.69 -6.44 10.57
CA PRO A 79 0.64 -6.78 11.99
C PRO A 79 0.75 -5.56 12.90
N ALA A 80 1.52 -4.54 12.51
CA ALA A 80 1.70 -3.34 13.30
C ALA A 80 0.43 -2.49 13.43
N ASP A 81 -0.44 -2.55 12.42
CA ASP A 81 -1.66 -1.74 12.37
C ASP A 81 -2.81 -2.35 13.17
N TYR A 82 -2.78 -3.69 13.41
CA TYR A 82 -3.92 -4.41 13.96
C TYR A 82 -3.63 -5.18 15.25
N ALA A 83 -2.41 -5.65 15.39
CA ALA A 83 -2.03 -6.46 16.53
C ALA A 83 -0.54 -6.32 16.85
N PRO A 84 -0.18 -6.17 18.12
CA PRO A 84 1.22 -6.06 18.54
C PRO A 84 1.96 -7.40 18.46
N TYR A 85 1.31 -8.47 18.04
CA TYR A 85 1.88 -9.80 17.92
C TYR A 85 1.70 -10.33 16.50
N THR A 86 2.66 -11.10 16.05
CA THR A 86 2.62 -11.83 14.79
C THR A 86 2.24 -13.28 15.03
N ILE A 87 1.30 -13.77 14.23
CA ILE A 87 0.99 -15.21 14.18
C ILE A 87 1.92 -15.80 13.12
N GLY A 88 2.85 -16.62 13.52
CA GLY A 88 3.81 -17.24 12.61
C GLY A 88 4.03 -18.71 12.93
N ASP A 89 4.40 -19.47 11.91
CA ASP A 89 4.91 -20.82 12.05
C ASP A 89 6.43 -20.76 12.01
N THR A 90 7.06 -21.20 13.07
CA THR A 90 8.53 -21.22 13.18
C THR A 90 9.16 -22.49 12.59
N VAL A 91 8.36 -23.44 12.15
CA VAL A 91 8.82 -24.77 11.74
C VAL A 91 9.12 -24.86 10.24
N SER A 92 8.44 -24.07 9.40
CA SER A 92 8.62 -24.16 7.95
C SER A 92 8.89 -22.82 7.30
N THR A 93 10.05 -22.68 6.69
CA THR A 93 10.31 -21.60 5.74
C THR A 93 9.64 -21.90 4.41
N GLY A 94 9.18 -20.89 3.72
CA GLY A 94 8.54 -21.06 2.43
C GLY A 94 8.58 -19.82 1.56
N SER A 95 7.87 -19.88 0.46
CA SER A 95 7.72 -18.77 -0.48
C SER A 95 6.34 -18.12 -0.31
N VAL A 96 6.32 -16.79 -0.27
CA VAL A 96 5.11 -15.99 -0.18
C VAL A 96 5.01 -15.07 -1.39
N GLN A 97 3.89 -15.12 -2.09
CA GLN A 97 3.54 -14.14 -3.12
C GLN A 97 2.62 -13.08 -2.53
N ASN A 98 2.90 -11.83 -2.84
CA ASN A 98 2.07 -10.69 -2.47
C ASN A 98 1.72 -9.88 -3.72
N GLU A 99 0.47 -9.48 -3.81
CA GLU A 99 -0.02 -8.51 -4.77
C GLU A 99 -0.63 -7.33 -4.01
N ARG A 100 -0.26 -6.13 -4.41
CA ARG A 100 -0.70 -4.89 -3.79
C ARG A 100 -1.20 -3.93 -4.84
N TYR A 101 -2.38 -3.40 -4.61
CA TYR A 101 -3.05 -2.42 -5.45
C TYR A 101 -3.28 -1.17 -4.62
N VAL A 102 -2.81 -0.02 -5.11
CA VAL A 102 -3.04 1.26 -4.45
C VAL A 102 -3.69 2.21 -5.45
N VAL A 103 -4.81 2.78 -5.08
CA VAL A 103 -5.46 3.83 -5.84
C VAL A 103 -5.65 5.04 -4.93
N HIS A 104 -5.21 6.18 -5.41
CA HIS A 104 -5.35 7.44 -4.70
C HIS A 104 -5.78 8.53 -5.66
N GLY A 105 -6.68 9.39 -5.23
CA GLY A 105 -7.09 10.52 -6.04
C GLY A 105 -7.86 11.55 -5.24
N GLY A 106 -8.00 12.74 -5.82
CA GLY A 106 -8.71 13.80 -5.15
C GLY A 106 -8.88 15.04 -6.00
N LEU A 107 -9.70 15.93 -5.47
CA LEU A 107 -9.99 17.24 -6.03
C LEU A 107 -9.71 18.30 -4.97
N SER A 108 -8.92 19.29 -5.34
CA SER A 108 -8.65 20.46 -4.51
C SER A 108 -9.14 21.72 -5.23
N MET A 109 -9.97 22.47 -4.57
CA MET A 109 -10.58 23.69 -5.07
C MET A 109 -10.22 24.87 -4.17
N GLY A 110 -10.35 26.08 -4.69
CA GLY A 110 -10.11 27.25 -3.86
C GLY A 110 -10.60 28.52 -4.51
N SER A 111 -11.11 29.43 -3.67
CA SER A 111 -11.51 30.77 -4.03
C SER A 111 -11.01 31.76 -2.99
N GLY A 112 -10.26 32.77 -3.46
CA GLY A 112 -9.69 33.77 -2.56
C GLY A 112 -8.75 33.14 -1.52
N ARG A 113 -9.11 33.31 -0.25
CA ARG A 113 -8.33 32.81 0.90
C ARG A 113 -8.74 31.38 1.32
N PHE A 114 -9.80 30.84 0.78
CA PHE A 114 -10.29 29.51 1.12
C PHE A 114 -9.77 28.45 0.17
N ARG A 115 -9.39 27.31 0.73
CA ARG A 115 -9.06 26.07 0.01
C ARG A 115 -9.85 24.95 0.63
N TYR A 116 -10.39 24.07 -0.18
CA TYR A 116 -11.13 22.88 0.26
C TYR A 116 -10.90 21.75 -0.73
N GLY A 117 -11.04 20.55 -0.26
CA GLY A 117 -10.80 19.40 -1.10
C GLY A 117 -11.33 18.10 -0.52
N VAL A 118 -11.42 17.13 -1.41
CA VAL A 118 -11.77 15.75 -1.11
C VAL A 118 -10.73 14.83 -1.74
N SER A 119 -10.36 13.79 -1.03
CA SER A 119 -9.50 12.74 -1.58
C SER A 119 -9.92 11.37 -1.10
N GLY A 120 -9.76 10.36 -1.98
CA GLY A 120 -9.94 8.96 -1.68
C GLY A 120 -8.61 8.21 -1.77
N PHE A 121 -8.45 7.23 -0.91
CA PHE A 121 -7.35 6.30 -0.90
C PHE A 121 -7.91 4.90 -0.74
N TYR A 122 -7.45 4.00 -1.58
CA TYR A 122 -7.72 2.57 -1.47
C TYR A 122 -6.42 1.79 -1.61
N GLU A 123 -6.23 0.82 -0.74
CA GLU A 123 -5.17 -0.17 -0.85
C GLU A 123 -5.75 -1.56 -0.64
N GLY A 124 -5.50 -2.44 -1.59
CA GLY A 124 -5.81 -3.86 -1.51
C GLY A 124 -4.52 -4.67 -1.49
N ILE A 125 -4.44 -5.68 -0.63
CA ILE A 125 -3.32 -6.62 -0.56
C ILE A 125 -3.88 -8.03 -0.58
N ALA A 126 -3.35 -8.85 -1.49
CA ALA A 126 -3.55 -10.29 -1.52
C ALA A 126 -2.20 -10.96 -1.29
N ALA A 127 -2.12 -11.86 -0.31
CA ALA A 127 -0.91 -12.62 -0.02
C ALA A 127 -1.23 -14.10 0.06
N ALA A 128 -0.40 -14.94 -0.55
CA ALA A 128 -0.55 -16.38 -0.50
C ALA A 128 0.80 -17.05 -0.29
N LYS A 129 0.81 -18.11 0.54
CA LYS A 129 1.96 -18.99 0.71
C LYS A 129 1.83 -20.16 -0.27
N GLU A 130 2.93 -20.49 -0.91
CA GLU A 130 2.99 -21.60 -1.87
C GLU A 130 3.10 -22.96 -1.17
N ASP A 131 3.79 -23.00 -0.02
CA ASP A 131 4.06 -24.23 0.73
C ASP A 131 3.05 -24.49 1.86
N GLN A 132 2.97 -25.72 2.35
CA GLN A 132 2.11 -26.08 3.49
C GLN A 132 2.64 -25.53 4.82
N PRO A 133 1.75 -25.11 5.76
CA PRO A 133 0.32 -24.90 5.57
C PRO A 133 0.06 -23.70 4.64
N ARG A 134 -0.80 -23.91 3.66
CA ARG A 134 -1.15 -22.85 2.71
C ARG A 134 -2.04 -21.83 3.38
N ARG A 135 -1.60 -20.59 3.36
CA ARG A 135 -2.41 -19.47 3.81
C ARG A 135 -2.76 -18.56 2.64
N SER A 136 -3.87 -17.89 2.78
CA SER A 136 -4.22 -16.74 1.96
C SER A 136 -4.70 -15.60 2.86
N VAL A 137 -4.26 -14.43 2.55
CA VAL A 137 -4.60 -13.20 3.27
C VAL A 137 -5.11 -12.19 2.28
N TYR A 138 -6.26 -11.62 2.58
CA TYR A 138 -6.83 -10.50 1.86
C TYR A 138 -7.00 -9.34 2.82
N SER A 139 -6.43 -8.19 2.48
CA SER A 139 -6.56 -6.97 3.25
C SER A 139 -6.97 -5.83 2.35
N TYR A 140 -7.85 -4.98 2.83
CA TYR A 140 -8.12 -3.71 2.20
C TYR A 140 -8.14 -2.57 3.23
N TRP A 141 -7.72 -1.41 2.75
CA TRP A 141 -7.77 -0.17 3.49
C TRP A 141 -8.39 0.90 2.60
N PHE A 142 -9.47 1.45 3.05
CA PHE A 142 -10.16 2.55 2.38
C PHE A 142 -10.17 3.78 3.29
N ARG A 143 -9.81 4.92 2.74
CA ARG A 143 -9.85 6.21 3.42
C ARG A 143 -10.48 7.25 2.51
N LEU A 144 -11.43 7.99 3.04
CA LEU A 144 -11.97 9.19 2.43
C LEU A 144 -11.53 10.38 3.28
N ALA A 145 -11.05 11.45 2.66
CA ALA A 145 -10.59 12.63 3.38
C ALA A 145 -11.24 13.89 2.84
N PHE A 146 -11.71 14.72 3.76
CA PHE A 146 -12.24 16.04 3.49
C PHE A 146 -11.35 17.06 4.19
N GLY A 147 -10.98 18.14 3.50
CA GLY A 147 -10.14 19.17 4.04
C GLY A 147 -10.59 20.56 3.67
N ALA A 148 -10.40 21.50 4.57
CA ALA A 148 -10.57 22.92 4.34
C ALA A 148 -9.41 23.70 4.96
N ALA A 149 -8.97 24.75 4.29
CA ALA A 149 -7.95 25.63 4.80
C ALA A 149 -8.31 27.09 4.50
N PHE A 150 -7.92 27.93 5.44
CA PHE A 150 -8.03 29.39 5.31
C PHE A 150 -6.64 30.00 5.39
N ASN A 151 -6.24 30.73 4.35
CA ASN A 151 -4.93 31.31 4.19
C ASN A 151 -4.96 32.82 4.33
N THR A 152 -4.08 33.37 5.16
CA THR A 152 -3.80 34.78 5.24
C THR A 152 -2.30 35.05 4.99
N PRO A 153 -1.87 36.28 4.75
CA PRO A 153 -0.44 36.56 4.61
C PRO A 153 0.41 36.25 5.85
N ARG A 154 -0.24 36.09 7.03
CA ARG A 154 0.47 35.88 8.30
C ARG A 154 0.29 34.50 8.90
N TRP A 155 -0.79 33.81 8.59
CA TRP A 155 -1.11 32.49 9.17
C TRP A 155 -2.01 31.66 8.24
N VAL A 156 -1.98 30.35 8.45
CA VAL A 156 -2.80 29.36 7.79
C VAL A 156 -3.50 28.54 8.86
N ALA A 157 -4.81 28.42 8.76
CA ALA A 157 -5.59 27.48 9.55
C ALA A 157 -6.14 26.37 8.62
N ALA A 158 -5.99 25.11 9.02
CA ALA A 158 -6.48 23.99 8.24
C ALA A 158 -7.13 22.94 9.13
N LEU A 159 -8.20 22.36 8.63
CA LEU A 159 -8.89 21.21 9.23
C LEU A 159 -8.97 20.10 8.19
N LYS A 160 -8.66 18.86 8.62
CA LYS A 160 -8.83 17.65 7.82
C LYS A 160 -9.53 16.58 8.63
N VAL A 161 -10.55 15.98 8.04
CA VAL A 161 -11.29 14.84 8.60
C VAL A 161 -11.17 13.69 7.63
N TYR A 162 -10.89 12.49 8.14
CA TYR A 162 -10.71 11.29 7.31
C TYR A 162 -11.27 10.04 7.99
N PRO A 163 -12.53 9.68 7.72
CA PRO A 163 -13.01 8.35 8.04
C PRO A 163 -12.22 7.30 7.24
N GLU A 164 -11.91 6.20 7.90
CA GLU A 164 -11.23 5.08 7.27
C GLU A 164 -11.80 3.74 7.72
N ILE A 165 -11.75 2.77 6.80
CA ILE A 165 -12.12 1.39 7.05
C ILE A 165 -10.93 0.52 6.67
N ASN A 166 -10.57 -0.35 7.59
CA ASN A 166 -9.49 -1.28 7.43
C ASN A 166 -9.98 -2.69 7.79
N LYS A 167 -9.77 -3.66 6.90
CA LYS A 167 -10.18 -5.04 7.12
C LYS A 167 -9.14 -6.00 6.59
N GLN A 168 -8.88 -7.05 7.36
CA GLN A 168 -8.04 -8.16 6.97
C GLN A 168 -8.75 -9.49 7.24
N SER A 169 -8.70 -10.38 6.26
CA SER A 169 -9.19 -11.74 6.35
C SER A 169 -8.03 -12.71 6.13
N ILE A 170 -7.87 -13.64 7.04
CA ILE A 170 -6.81 -14.64 6.99
C ILE A 170 -7.49 -16.00 6.95
N SER A 171 -7.13 -16.82 5.96
CA SER A 171 -7.50 -18.23 5.90
C SER A 171 -6.25 -19.08 5.81
N ALA A 172 -6.27 -20.22 6.51
CA ALA A 172 -5.18 -21.18 6.47
C ALA A 172 -5.79 -22.57 6.23
N SER A 173 -5.25 -23.29 5.27
CA SER A 173 -5.56 -24.69 5.04
C SER A 173 -4.32 -25.54 5.28
N SER A 174 -4.45 -26.56 6.11
CA SER A 174 -3.42 -27.56 6.35
C SER A 174 -4.00 -28.96 6.12
N THR A 175 -3.29 -29.77 5.35
CA THR A 175 -3.55 -31.20 5.31
C THR A 175 -2.88 -31.80 6.54
N VAL A 176 -3.58 -31.86 7.65
CA VAL A 176 -3.08 -32.55 8.85
C VAL A 176 -3.20 -34.06 8.57
N THR A 177 -2.08 -34.69 8.31
CA THR A 177 -2.00 -36.14 8.39
C THR A 177 -2.01 -36.52 9.87
N THR A 178 -3.13 -36.98 10.36
CA THR A 178 -3.23 -37.51 11.73
C THR A 178 -2.42 -38.79 11.80
N TYR A 179 -1.22 -38.76 12.36
CA TYR A 179 -0.50 -39.97 12.73
C TYR A 179 -1.22 -40.61 13.91
N LYS A 180 -1.94 -41.68 13.68
CA LYS A 180 -2.37 -42.56 14.77
C LYS A 180 -1.13 -43.35 15.19
N TYR A 181 -0.62 -43.01 16.39
CA TYR A 181 0.32 -43.90 17.08
C TYR A 181 -0.51 -45.13 17.52
N LEU A 182 -0.17 -46.29 17.01
CA LEU A 182 -0.65 -47.59 17.49
C LEU A 182 0.22 -47.99 18.68
#